data_c67b5a4e44202fb232a605b006a97ba3
#
_entry.id   c67b5a4e44202fb232a605b006a97ba3
#
_cell.length_a   1.000
_cell.length_b   1.000
_cell.length_c   1.000
_cell.angle_alpha   90.00
_cell.angle_beta   90.00
_cell.angle_gamma   90.00
#
_symmetry.space_group_name_H-M   'P 1'
#
loop_
_entity.id
_entity.type
_entity.pdbx_description
1 polymer ?
#
loop_
_entity_poly.entity_id
_entity_poly.type
_entity_poly.pdbx_seq_one_letter_code
_entity_poly.pdbx_strand_id
1 'polypeptide(L)'
;VTVNGISEKDIKLQGYCWATHKEPTLSDNYVTDGAQLLNYPGLIYIMEPLQPATVYYVRAFAMTQGNAVGYGEVRKIITLPMGNCTWSYANNGEQADNERISKACREAMDYYNNWTSIRDYGITVSFGAGTPTAECSYGGWMSVGPNPAYQRTGTVMHESNHGVGVGQHWRWGWEELKASTKWQGLRPTKTPKIEPGIWWQGDQANLVVDFLTNGQDLCNGDGAHMGPFGINGSGTEFRLLYIANALQTQGLGEDGLPPTGGSPTPYYTIESEDTTKYYITNEDEAYGRATAYLTETSDGQLVYRTISSVEVVEDDAFAWHLIFQPQTCYYLLRNAKSGKYFTFRSGSIRTAEVAEPAGQESFHLMRGRVPVILGAGDQTVNTKGYWICEGKRNVETPPALQANGEGGTITVANQDFTNSATSQRWVFLTADQVRLADEGKIAVDKEKLRRYVAGAKEMSKVPHHDVSSDASASFASLVNETEASIDHLTSAAEVVSSIDAMY
;
A
#
# COMPACT_ATOMS: atom_id res chain seq x y z
N VAL A 1 -23.24 -0.09 10.46
CA VAL A 1 -23.31 1.17 11.23
C VAL A 1 -23.60 0.81 12.68
N THR A 2 -22.75 1.21 13.61
CA THR A 2 -23.02 1.08 15.04
C THR A 2 -23.59 2.40 15.53
N VAL A 3 -24.78 2.39 16.09
CA VAL A 3 -25.43 3.60 16.64
C VAL A 3 -25.36 3.50 18.16
N ASN A 4 -24.60 4.40 18.78
CA ASN A 4 -24.42 4.40 20.23
C ASN A 4 -25.68 4.95 20.93
N GLY A 5 -26.20 4.19 21.90
CA GLY A 5 -27.29 4.63 22.77
C GLY A 5 -28.70 4.53 22.20
N ILE A 6 -28.88 3.94 21.01
CA ILE A 6 -30.20 3.74 20.39
C ILE A 6 -30.39 2.26 20.08
N SER A 7 -31.58 1.72 20.38
CA SER A 7 -31.93 0.35 20.04
C SER A 7 -32.12 0.22 18.51
N GLU A 8 -31.70 -0.91 17.93
CA GLU A 8 -31.94 -1.22 16.51
C GLU A 8 -33.40 -1.06 16.09
N LYS A 9 -34.34 -1.32 17.01
CA LYS A 9 -35.78 -1.18 16.79
C LYS A 9 -36.21 0.26 16.56
N ASP A 10 -35.42 1.23 17.04
CA ASP A 10 -35.71 2.65 16.91
C ASP A 10 -35.08 3.25 15.65
N ILE A 11 -34.29 2.47 14.91
CA ILE A 11 -33.71 2.90 13.64
C ILE A 11 -34.70 2.66 12.52
N LYS A 12 -35.05 3.74 11.81
CA LYS A 12 -35.90 3.72 10.62
C LYS A 12 -35.11 3.50 9.35
N LEU A 13 -33.94 4.11 9.25
CA LEU A 13 -33.08 4.11 8.06
C LEU A 13 -31.62 4.24 8.47
N GLN A 14 -30.74 3.52 7.81
CA GLN A 14 -29.30 3.65 7.99
C GLN A 14 -28.55 3.40 6.67
N GLY A 15 -27.36 3.96 6.55
CA GLY A 15 -26.55 3.79 5.36
C GLY A 15 -25.37 4.75 5.30
N TYR A 16 -25.02 5.14 4.09
CA TYR A 16 -23.93 6.07 3.82
C TYR A 16 -24.41 7.19 2.91
N CYS A 17 -23.95 8.42 3.18
CA CYS A 17 -24.13 9.55 2.28
C CYS A 17 -22.79 10.09 1.82
N TRP A 18 -22.74 10.69 0.62
CA TRP A 18 -21.52 11.20 0.03
C TRP A 18 -21.79 12.44 -0.84
N ALA A 19 -20.77 13.30 -0.89
CA ALA A 19 -20.74 14.50 -1.72
C ALA A 19 -19.30 14.89 -2.05
N THR A 20 -19.11 15.86 -2.93
CA THR A 20 -17.80 16.48 -3.20
C THR A 20 -17.44 17.58 -2.20
N HIS A 21 -18.33 17.96 -1.31
CA HIS A 21 -18.06 18.87 -0.19
C HIS A 21 -17.88 18.09 1.13
N LYS A 22 -17.24 18.73 2.12
CA LYS A 22 -16.73 18.07 3.35
C LYS A 22 -17.78 17.47 4.28
N GLU A 23 -19.02 17.91 4.24
CA GLU A 23 -20.07 17.45 5.18
C GLU A 23 -21.30 16.95 4.43
N PRO A 24 -21.27 15.74 3.82
CA PRO A 24 -22.43 15.20 3.14
C PRO A 24 -23.58 14.93 4.11
N THR A 25 -24.80 15.11 3.62
CA THR A 25 -26.04 14.91 4.37
C THR A 25 -27.02 14.05 3.57
N LEU A 26 -28.20 13.75 4.12
CA LEU A 26 -29.28 13.09 3.39
C LEU A 26 -29.89 13.93 2.27
N SER A 27 -29.50 15.21 2.14
CA SER A 27 -29.86 16.04 0.99
C SER A 27 -28.93 15.80 -0.21
N ASP A 28 -27.81 15.11 -0.01
CA ASP A 28 -26.86 14.71 -1.02
C ASP A 28 -27.13 13.28 -1.50
N ASN A 29 -26.16 12.66 -2.16
CA ASN A 29 -26.30 11.25 -2.52
C ASN A 29 -26.25 10.36 -1.28
N TYR A 30 -27.07 9.33 -1.26
CA TYR A 30 -27.03 8.34 -0.18
C TYR A 30 -27.46 6.95 -0.66
N VAL A 31 -27.07 5.92 0.08
CA VAL A 31 -27.47 4.53 -0.11
C VAL A 31 -27.89 3.91 1.21
N THR A 32 -28.95 3.13 1.17
CA THR A 32 -29.50 2.41 2.33
C THR A 32 -29.56 0.91 2.12
N ASP A 33 -29.54 0.46 0.88
CA ASP A 33 -29.66 -0.95 0.51
C ASP A 33 -28.27 -1.58 0.46
N GLY A 34 -27.97 -2.36 1.49
CA GLY A 34 -26.77 -3.20 1.52
C GLY A 34 -27.06 -4.59 0.97
N ALA A 35 -26.09 -5.17 0.27
CA ALA A 35 -26.14 -6.54 -0.23
C ALA A 35 -25.12 -7.42 0.51
N GLN A 36 -25.49 -8.69 0.73
CA GLN A 36 -24.58 -9.68 1.28
C GLN A 36 -23.78 -10.34 0.14
N LEU A 37 -22.46 -10.44 0.32
CA LEU A 37 -21.58 -11.13 -0.62
C LEU A 37 -21.40 -12.58 -0.17
N LEU A 38 -21.95 -13.53 -0.93
CA LEU A 38 -21.92 -14.94 -0.62
C LEU A 38 -22.44 -15.23 0.82
N ASN A 39 -21.73 -16.04 1.58
CA ASN A 39 -22.09 -16.38 2.96
C ASN A 39 -21.34 -15.53 4.01
N TYR A 40 -20.69 -14.43 3.58
CA TYR A 40 -19.93 -13.59 4.50
C TYR A 40 -20.86 -12.67 5.29
N PRO A 41 -20.61 -12.47 6.59
CA PRO A 41 -21.40 -11.58 7.41
C PRO A 41 -21.15 -10.12 7.07
N GLY A 42 -22.18 -9.32 7.21
CA GLY A 42 -22.13 -7.89 6.92
C GLY A 42 -22.80 -7.54 5.60
N LEU A 43 -23.12 -6.28 5.45
CA LEU A 43 -23.70 -5.72 4.24
C LEU A 43 -22.69 -4.83 3.54
N ILE A 44 -22.59 -4.99 2.25
CA ILE A 44 -21.78 -4.14 1.36
C ILE A 44 -22.73 -3.15 0.71
N TYR A 45 -22.42 -1.87 0.83
CA TYR A 45 -23.16 -0.77 0.23
C TYR A 45 -22.43 -0.29 -1.01
N ILE A 46 -23.14 -0.22 -2.12
CA ILE A 46 -22.60 0.26 -3.39
C ILE A 46 -22.98 1.72 -3.56
N MET A 47 -22.00 2.61 -3.55
CA MET A 47 -22.19 4.04 -3.77
C MET A 47 -22.13 4.36 -5.27
N GLU A 48 -23.24 4.73 -5.85
CA GLU A 48 -23.36 5.08 -7.27
C GLU A 48 -24.38 6.24 -7.46
N PRO A 49 -24.19 7.12 -8.46
CA PRO A 49 -23.02 7.19 -9.33
C PRO A 49 -21.85 7.94 -8.68
N LEU A 50 -20.62 7.54 -9.03
CA LEU A 50 -19.42 8.29 -8.69
C LEU A 50 -18.70 8.68 -9.98
N GLN A 51 -18.12 9.90 -10.01
CA GLN A 51 -17.25 10.31 -11.11
C GLN A 51 -15.85 9.74 -10.87
N PRO A 52 -15.15 9.25 -11.91
CA PRO A 52 -13.77 8.79 -11.77
C PRO A 52 -12.83 9.95 -11.42
N ALA A 53 -11.68 9.61 -10.83
CA ALA A 53 -10.62 10.55 -10.47
C ALA A 53 -11.12 11.79 -9.68
N THR A 54 -12.05 11.57 -8.77
CA THR A 54 -12.76 12.65 -8.05
C THR A 54 -12.67 12.44 -6.55
N VAL A 55 -12.48 13.53 -5.82
CA VAL A 55 -12.51 13.52 -4.34
C VAL A 55 -13.96 13.56 -3.86
N TYR A 56 -14.31 12.62 -2.99
CA TYR A 56 -15.57 12.58 -2.28
C TYR A 56 -15.34 12.55 -0.77
N TYR A 57 -16.34 13.02 -0.05
CA TYR A 57 -16.45 12.86 1.39
C TYR A 57 -17.63 11.93 1.66
N VAL A 58 -17.44 10.99 2.56
CA VAL A 58 -18.41 9.93 2.87
C VAL A 58 -18.58 9.85 4.37
N ARG A 59 -19.81 9.69 4.84
CA ARG A 59 -20.07 9.34 6.22
C ARG A 59 -21.28 8.42 6.37
N ALA A 60 -21.26 7.63 7.42
CA ALA A 60 -22.41 6.84 7.82
C ALA A 60 -23.52 7.76 8.37
N PHE A 61 -24.76 7.34 8.25
CA PHE A 61 -25.88 7.96 8.93
C PHE A 61 -26.85 6.94 9.48
N ALA A 62 -27.62 7.34 10.48
CA ALA A 62 -28.79 6.63 10.96
C ALA A 62 -29.92 7.62 11.25
N MET A 63 -31.14 7.24 10.90
CA MET A 63 -32.35 8.00 11.15
C MET A 63 -33.26 7.21 12.09
N THR A 64 -33.77 7.86 13.13
CA THR A 64 -34.74 7.25 14.06
C THR A 64 -36.15 7.20 13.49
N GLN A 65 -37.05 6.44 14.13
CA GLN A 65 -38.49 6.45 13.80
C GLN A 65 -39.10 7.84 13.90
N GLY A 66 -38.59 8.70 14.79
CA GLY A 66 -38.98 10.11 14.93
C GLY A 66 -38.32 11.05 13.91
N ASN A 67 -37.65 10.56 12.90
CA ASN A 67 -36.90 11.30 11.86
C ASN A 67 -35.72 12.15 12.35
N ALA A 68 -35.23 11.95 13.56
CA ALA A 68 -33.94 12.52 13.98
C ALA A 68 -32.80 11.80 13.27
N VAL A 69 -31.84 12.54 12.69
CA VAL A 69 -30.71 11.99 11.95
C VAL A 69 -29.42 12.21 12.72
N GLY A 70 -28.66 11.14 12.92
CA GLY A 70 -27.29 11.17 13.41
C GLY A 70 -26.31 10.81 12.30
N TYR A 71 -25.17 11.51 12.26
CA TYR A 71 -24.11 11.28 11.28
C TYR A 71 -22.84 10.81 11.98
N GLY A 72 -22.13 9.88 11.32
CA GLY A 72 -20.81 9.44 11.73
C GLY A 72 -19.70 10.39 11.28
N GLU A 73 -18.45 9.98 11.55
CA GLU A 73 -17.26 10.69 11.14
C GLU A 73 -17.14 10.75 9.62
N VAL A 74 -16.69 11.90 9.12
CA VAL A 74 -16.44 12.10 7.69
C VAL A 74 -15.14 11.43 7.28
N ARG A 75 -15.18 10.68 6.18
CA ARG A 75 -14.02 10.09 5.54
C ARG A 75 -13.85 10.69 4.14
N LYS A 76 -12.63 11.10 3.82
CA LYS A 76 -12.25 11.51 2.46
C LYS A 76 -11.88 10.28 1.67
N ILE A 77 -12.42 10.15 0.47
CA ILE A 77 -12.04 9.13 -0.51
C ILE A 77 -11.71 9.80 -1.84
N ILE A 78 -10.93 9.13 -2.65
CA ILE A 78 -10.65 9.54 -4.03
C ILE A 78 -10.97 8.35 -4.93
N THR A 79 -11.84 8.55 -5.91
CA THR A 79 -12.16 7.51 -6.88
C THR A 79 -10.99 7.33 -7.86
N LEU A 80 -10.73 6.09 -8.24
CA LEU A 80 -9.73 5.78 -9.25
C LEU A 80 -10.20 6.21 -10.64
N PRO A 81 -9.30 6.43 -11.61
CA PRO A 81 -9.68 6.54 -13.00
C PRO A 81 -10.31 5.23 -13.46
N MET A 82 -11.23 5.30 -14.41
CA MET A 82 -11.81 4.11 -15.02
C MET A 82 -10.75 3.27 -15.72
N GLY A 83 -10.95 1.95 -15.74
CA GLY A 83 -10.20 1.05 -16.60
C GLY A 83 -10.40 1.39 -18.09
N ASN A 84 -9.53 0.83 -18.94
CA ASN A 84 -9.66 0.90 -20.39
C ASN A 84 -9.53 -0.49 -21.02
N CYS A 85 -9.97 -1.53 -20.30
CA CYS A 85 -9.97 -2.90 -20.82
C CYS A 85 -10.81 -3.00 -22.11
N THR A 86 -10.30 -3.75 -23.08
CA THR A 86 -10.91 -3.90 -24.39
C THR A 86 -11.23 -5.36 -24.71
N TRP A 87 -12.09 -5.59 -25.66
CA TRP A 87 -12.36 -6.91 -26.18
C TRP A 87 -12.56 -6.91 -27.69
N SER A 88 -12.26 -8.04 -28.30
CA SER A 88 -12.61 -8.35 -29.70
C SER A 88 -13.14 -9.77 -29.78
N TYR A 89 -14.06 -10.01 -30.68
CA TYR A 89 -14.63 -11.34 -30.91
C TYR A 89 -14.70 -11.66 -32.41
N ALA A 90 -14.27 -12.85 -32.77
CA ALA A 90 -14.18 -13.26 -34.18
C ALA A 90 -15.53 -13.46 -34.86
N ASN A 91 -16.65 -13.55 -34.14
CA ASN A 91 -18.00 -13.84 -34.64
C ASN A 91 -18.05 -15.09 -35.54
N ASN A 92 -17.32 -16.12 -35.14
CA ASN A 92 -17.12 -17.36 -35.95
C ASN A 92 -17.99 -18.54 -35.47
N GLY A 93 -18.92 -18.32 -34.56
CA GLY A 93 -19.95 -19.28 -34.17
C GLY A 93 -21.27 -19.09 -34.92
N GLU A 94 -22.28 -19.85 -34.54
CA GLU A 94 -23.65 -19.61 -34.97
C GLU A 94 -24.18 -18.29 -34.40
N GLN A 95 -25.23 -17.71 -35.00
CA GLN A 95 -25.74 -16.39 -34.59
C GLN A 95 -26.03 -16.31 -33.09
N ALA A 96 -26.70 -17.31 -32.52
CA ALA A 96 -27.04 -17.32 -31.10
C ALA A 96 -25.81 -17.43 -30.17
N ASP A 97 -24.74 -18.12 -30.61
CA ASP A 97 -23.46 -18.16 -29.90
C ASP A 97 -22.77 -16.81 -29.94
N ASN A 98 -22.73 -16.21 -31.12
CA ASN A 98 -22.12 -14.91 -31.34
C ASN A 98 -22.78 -13.82 -30.47
N GLU A 99 -24.11 -13.81 -30.39
CA GLU A 99 -24.87 -12.86 -29.57
C GLU A 99 -24.56 -13.03 -28.05
N ARG A 100 -24.56 -14.27 -27.55
CA ARG A 100 -24.27 -14.55 -26.12
C ARG A 100 -22.82 -14.22 -25.78
N ILE A 101 -21.86 -14.65 -26.58
CA ILE A 101 -20.44 -14.43 -26.33
C ILE A 101 -20.11 -12.93 -26.41
N SER A 102 -20.60 -12.22 -27.43
CA SER A 102 -20.39 -10.76 -27.53
C SER A 102 -20.97 -9.99 -26.36
N LYS A 103 -22.16 -10.39 -25.91
CA LYS A 103 -22.77 -9.80 -24.70
C LYS A 103 -21.90 -10.07 -23.47
N ALA A 104 -21.45 -11.30 -23.27
CA ALA A 104 -20.63 -11.70 -22.14
C ALA A 104 -19.29 -10.94 -22.09
N CYS A 105 -18.62 -10.80 -23.25
CA CYS A 105 -17.37 -10.06 -23.36
C CYS A 105 -17.54 -8.57 -23.00
N ARG A 106 -18.57 -7.95 -23.55
CA ARG A 106 -18.89 -6.54 -23.24
C ARG A 106 -19.12 -6.34 -21.75
N GLU A 107 -20.03 -7.12 -21.17
CA GLU A 107 -20.38 -7.00 -19.75
C GLU A 107 -19.18 -7.28 -18.83
N ALA A 108 -18.34 -8.27 -19.15
CA ALA A 108 -17.13 -8.55 -18.37
C ALA A 108 -16.15 -7.37 -18.40
N MET A 109 -15.89 -6.79 -19.57
CA MET A 109 -15.01 -5.62 -19.68
C MET A 109 -15.63 -4.38 -19.04
N ASP A 110 -16.96 -4.22 -19.08
CA ASP A 110 -17.67 -3.15 -18.36
C ASP A 110 -17.46 -3.27 -16.84
N TYR A 111 -17.47 -4.48 -16.26
CA TYR A 111 -17.12 -4.67 -14.85
C TYR A 111 -15.69 -4.25 -14.53
N TYR A 112 -14.70 -4.66 -15.31
CA TYR A 112 -13.33 -4.21 -15.13
C TYR A 112 -13.19 -2.70 -15.27
N ASN A 113 -13.79 -2.10 -16.30
CA ASN A 113 -13.67 -0.68 -16.58
C ASN A 113 -14.37 0.21 -15.54
N ASN A 114 -15.54 -0.19 -15.05
CA ASN A 114 -16.32 0.61 -14.12
C ASN A 114 -15.88 0.44 -12.65
N TRP A 115 -15.26 -0.68 -12.31
CA TRP A 115 -14.94 -1.02 -10.91
C TRP A 115 -13.46 -1.11 -10.61
N THR A 116 -12.61 -1.01 -11.63
CA THR A 116 -11.16 -1.03 -11.49
C THR A 116 -10.52 0.06 -12.31
N SER A 117 -9.24 0.27 -12.10
CA SER A 117 -8.42 1.12 -12.95
C SER A 117 -7.40 0.31 -13.78
N ILE A 118 -7.70 -0.96 -14.04
CA ILE A 118 -6.89 -1.81 -14.92
C ILE A 118 -6.85 -1.20 -16.32
N ARG A 119 -5.65 -1.02 -16.85
CA ARG A 119 -5.43 -0.38 -18.16
C ARG A 119 -4.62 -1.25 -19.08
N ASP A 120 -4.87 -1.02 -20.39
CA ASP A 120 -4.11 -1.61 -21.46
C ASP A 120 -4.16 -3.16 -21.49
N TYR A 121 -5.20 -3.72 -20.88
CA TYR A 121 -5.55 -5.13 -20.95
C TYR A 121 -6.68 -5.34 -21.97
N GLY A 122 -6.58 -6.39 -22.75
CA GLY A 122 -7.61 -6.75 -23.74
C GLY A 122 -7.73 -8.25 -23.93
N ILE A 123 -8.93 -8.70 -24.26
CA ILE A 123 -9.18 -10.08 -24.62
C ILE A 123 -9.50 -10.20 -26.12
N THR A 124 -8.96 -11.24 -26.74
CA THR A 124 -9.27 -11.63 -28.12
C THR A 124 -9.96 -12.98 -28.06
N VAL A 125 -11.24 -12.99 -28.39
CA VAL A 125 -12.13 -14.13 -28.17
C VAL A 125 -12.54 -14.78 -29.49
N SER A 126 -12.60 -16.10 -29.50
CA SER A 126 -13.13 -16.90 -30.60
C SER A 126 -14.12 -17.94 -30.11
N PHE A 127 -15.06 -18.34 -30.96
CA PHE A 127 -15.85 -19.54 -30.74
C PHE A 127 -15.01 -20.77 -31.08
N GLY A 128 -14.90 -21.68 -30.11
CA GLY A 128 -14.17 -22.94 -30.28
C GLY A 128 -15.10 -24.13 -30.23
N ALA A 129 -15.45 -24.69 -31.41
CA ALA A 129 -16.34 -25.86 -31.48
C ALA A 129 -15.84 -27.09 -30.72
N GLY A 130 -14.52 -27.19 -30.52
CA GLY A 130 -13.87 -28.26 -29.74
C GLY A 130 -13.57 -27.91 -28.27
N THR A 131 -13.84 -26.69 -27.84
CA THR A 131 -13.62 -26.24 -26.45
C THR A 131 -14.79 -26.69 -25.58
N PRO A 132 -14.59 -27.52 -24.55
CA PRO A 132 -15.72 -28.06 -23.77
C PRO A 132 -16.47 -27.00 -22.98
N THR A 133 -15.75 -26.01 -22.45
CA THR A 133 -16.24 -24.90 -21.61
C THR A 133 -15.77 -23.56 -22.18
N ALA A 134 -14.73 -23.04 -21.60
CA ALA A 134 -13.94 -21.92 -22.08
C ALA A 134 -12.49 -22.10 -21.61
N GLU A 135 -11.57 -21.37 -22.23
CA GLU A 135 -10.16 -21.35 -21.86
C GLU A 135 -9.55 -20.01 -22.26
N CYS A 136 -8.56 -19.54 -21.51
CA CYS A 136 -7.82 -18.33 -21.86
C CYS A 136 -6.34 -18.53 -21.53
N SER A 137 -5.48 -18.11 -22.45
CA SER A 137 -4.04 -18.06 -22.22
C SER A 137 -3.62 -16.72 -21.63
N TYR A 138 -2.49 -16.70 -20.95
CA TYR A 138 -1.85 -15.47 -20.49
C TYR A 138 -1.71 -14.47 -21.65
N GLY A 139 -2.13 -13.23 -21.42
CA GLY A 139 -2.20 -12.20 -22.46
C GLY A 139 -3.58 -12.05 -23.11
N GLY A 140 -4.59 -12.87 -22.73
CA GLY A 140 -6.00 -12.61 -23.09
C GLY A 140 -6.51 -13.29 -24.37
N TRP A 141 -5.84 -14.31 -24.88
CA TRP A 141 -6.37 -15.12 -25.98
C TRP A 141 -7.35 -16.16 -25.44
N MET A 142 -8.63 -16.02 -25.79
CA MET A 142 -9.74 -16.79 -25.21
C MET A 142 -10.50 -17.58 -26.25
N SER A 143 -10.85 -18.82 -25.92
CA SER A 143 -11.77 -19.66 -26.69
C SER A 143 -13.00 -20.00 -25.83
N VAL A 144 -14.21 -19.81 -26.40
CA VAL A 144 -15.46 -20.13 -25.71
C VAL A 144 -16.19 -21.21 -26.50
N GLY A 145 -16.57 -22.30 -25.81
CA GLY A 145 -17.17 -23.48 -26.43
C GLY A 145 -18.66 -23.35 -26.75
N PRO A 146 -19.23 -24.41 -27.36
CA PRO A 146 -20.60 -24.39 -27.87
C PRO A 146 -21.67 -24.52 -26.76
N ASN A 147 -21.29 -24.87 -25.54
CA ASN A 147 -22.27 -25.01 -24.44
C ASN A 147 -22.76 -23.63 -23.97
N PRO A 148 -24.05 -23.27 -24.15
CA PRO A 148 -24.58 -21.98 -23.77
C PRO A 148 -24.42 -21.66 -22.28
N ALA A 149 -24.30 -22.66 -21.41
CA ALA A 149 -24.10 -22.48 -19.96
C ALA A 149 -22.76 -21.78 -19.63
N TYR A 150 -21.79 -21.81 -20.55
CA TYR A 150 -20.50 -21.15 -20.41
C TYR A 150 -20.34 -19.87 -21.27
N GLN A 151 -21.33 -19.55 -22.10
CA GLN A 151 -21.34 -18.34 -22.93
C GLN A 151 -21.93 -17.16 -22.15
N ARG A 152 -21.32 -16.79 -21.04
CA ARG A 152 -21.85 -15.82 -20.06
C ARG A 152 -20.74 -14.97 -19.42
N THR A 153 -21.15 -13.86 -18.81
CA THR A 153 -20.27 -12.84 -18.22
C THR A 153 -19.31 -13.44 -17.19
N GLY A 154 -19.81 -14.28 -16.27
CA GLY A 154 -18.95 -14.89 -15.25
C GLY A 154 -17.89 -15.81 -15.81
N THR A 155 -18.18 -16.54 -16.89
CA THR A 155 -17.18 -17.36 -17.58
C THR A 155 -16.10 -16.48 -18.21
N VAL A 156 -16.47 -15.40 -18.90
CA VAL A 156 -15.48 -14.48 -19.49
C VAL A 156 -14.63 -13.81 -18.41
N MET A 157 -15.19 -13.45 -17.25
CA MET A 157 -14.43 -12.92 -16.12
C MET A 157 -13.48 -13.98 -15.54
N HIS A 158 -13.95 -15.23 -15.36
CA HIS A 158 -13.12 -16.33 -14.93
C HIS A 158 -11.91 -16.54 -15.85
N GLU A 159 -12.16 -16.63 -17.14
CA GLU A 159 -11.10 -16.80 -18.14
C GLU A 159 -10.18 -15.58 -18.22
N SER A 160 -10.71 -14.37 -18.00
CA SER A 160 -9.91 -13.16 -17.94
C SER A 160 -8.91 -13.18 -16.75
N ASN A 161 -9.23 -13.88 -15.66
CA ASN A 161 -8.28 -14.06 -14.57
C ASN A 161 -7.05 -14.86 -15.03
N HIS A 162 -7.24 -15.89 -15.86
CA HIS A 162 -6.12 -16.59 -16.50
C HIS A 162 -5.34 -15.65 -17.43
N GLY A 163 -6.05 -14.85 -18.21
CA GLY A 163 -5.45 -13.87 -19.12
C GLY A 163 -4.54 -12.86 -18.41
N VAL A 164 -4.84 -12.48 -17.19
CA VAL A 164 -4.00 -11.60 -16.37
C VAL A 164 -2.95 -12.34 -15.52
N GLY A 165 -2.89 -13.66 -15.60
CA GLY A 165 -1.80 -14.46 -15.04
C GLY A 165 -2.17 -15.46 -13.96
N VAL A 166 -3.41 -15.51 -13.49
CA VAL A 166 -3.85 -16.52 -12.51
C VAL A 166 -3.68 -17.92 -13.10
N GLY A 167 -2.91 -18.76 -12.44
CA GLY A 167 -2.60 -20.12 -12.88
C GLY A 167 -1.60 -20.22 -14.04
N GLN A 168 -1.17 -19.10 -14.63
CA GLN A 168 -0.31 -19.12 -15.82
C GLN A 168 0.97 -18.30 -15.67
N HIS A 169 0.94 -17.22 -14.93
CA HIS A 169 2.15 -16.44 -14.67
C HIS A 169 2.99 -17.11 -13.58
N TRP A 170 4.33 -17.08 -13.71
CA TRP A 170 5.25 -17.74 -12.77
C TRP A 170 5.10 -17.27 -11.32
N ARG A 171 4.75 -15.99 -11.09
CA ARG A 171 4.48 -15.46 -9.76
C ARG A 171 3.30 -16.11 -9.07
N TRP A 172 2.28 -16.56 -9.83
CA TRP A 172 1.12 -17.20 -9.23
C TRP A 172 1.50 -18.44 -8.44
N GLY A 173 2.28 -19.35 -9.03
CA GLY A 173 2.53 -20.66 -8.46
C GLY A 173 3.81 -20.79 -7.62
N TRP A 174 4.80 -19.91 -7.80
CA TRP A 174 6.14 -20.14 -7.27
C TRP A 174 6.53 -19.21 -6.13
N GLU A 175 6.18 -17.94 -6.16
CA GLU A 175 6.64 -16.96 -5.20
C GLU A 175 5.56 -16.44 -4.27
N GLU A 176 4.36 -16.21 -4.77
CA GLU A 176 3.35 -15.48 -4.03
C GLU A 176 2.24 -16.36 -3.49
N LEU A 177 1.93 -17.48 -4.14
CA LEU A 177 0.92 -18.43 -3.68
C LEU A 177 1.59 -19.59 -2.95
N LYS A 178 1.63 -19.56 -1.63
CA LYS A 178 2.36 -20.55 -0.81
C LYS A 178 1.43 -21.38 0.05
N ALA A 179 1.62 -22.70 0.00
CA ALA A 179 0.93 -23.62 0.89
C ALA A 179 1.28 -23.37 2.37
N SER A 180 0.28 -23.39 3.22
CA SER A 180 0.38 -23.28 4.69
C SER A 180 1.06 -22.04 5.26
N THR A 181 1.44 -21.06 4.46
CA THR A 181 2.00 -19.81 4.95
C THR A 181 0.90 -18.75 5.06
N LYS A 182 0.65 -18.27 6.27
CA LYS A 182 -0.32 -17.20 6.50
C LYS A 182 0.20 -15.88 5.96
N TRP A 183 -0.69 -15.08 5.38
CA TRP A 183 -0.40 -13.67 5.15
C TRP A 183 -0.16 -12.95 6.48
N GLN A 184 0.94 -12.21 6.54
CA GLN A 184 1.39 -11.51 7.75
C GLN A 184 1.17 -9.99 7.69
N GLY A 185 0.37 -9.51 6.73
CA GLY A 185 0.07 -8.10 6.58
C GLY A 185 -0.65 -7.50 7.79
N LEU A 186 -0.68 -6.17 7.84
CA LEU A 186 -1.30 -5.41 8.92
C LEU A 186 -2.82 -5.60 8.92
N ARG A 187 -3.32 -6.46 9.79
CA ARG A 187 -4.75 -6.65 10.00
C ARG A 187 -5.24 -5.85 11.19
N PRO A 188 -6.33 -5.10 11.04
CA PRO A 188 -7.05 -4.64 12.20
C PRO A 188 -7.90 -5.80 12.76
N THR A 189 -7.46 -6.45 13.81
CA THR A 189 -8.24 -7.13 14.86
C THR A 189 -8.93 -8.48 14.64
N LYS A 190 -9.12 -9.03 13.45
CA LYS A 190 -9.76 -10.35 13.31
C LYS A 190 -8.84 -11.34 12.61
N THR A 191 -8.55 -12.45 13.27
CA THR A 191 -7.84 -13.58 12.65
C THR A 191 -8.88 -14.50 12.06
N PRO A 192 -8.94 -14.75 10.73
CA PRO A 192 -9.81 -15.80 10.21
C PRO A 192 -9.40 -17.15 10.78
N LYS A 193 -10.34 -18.06 10.91
CA LYS A 193 -10.05 -19.47 10.97
C LYS A 193 -9.42 -19.85 9.63
N ILE A 194 -8.11 -19.90 9.57
CA ILE A 194 -7.41 -20.27 8.36
C ILE A 194 -7.27 -21.77 8.37
N GLU A 195 -8.08 -22.43 7.56
CA GLU A 195 -7.90 -23.85 7.25
C GLU A 195 -6.60 -24.03 6.45
N PRO A 196 -5.97 -25.20 6.49
CA PRO A 196 -4.85 -25.50 5.62
C PRO A 196 -5.22 -25.25 4.16
N GLY A 197 -4.43 -24.46 3.46
CA GLY A 197 -4.72 -24.06 2.09
C GLY A 197 -3.51 -23.39 1.44
N ILE A 198 -3.70 -22.94 0.22
CA ILE A 198 -2.71 -22.18 -0.54
C ILE A 198 -3.13 -20.71 -0.50
N TRP A 199 -2.29 -19.86 0.07
CA TRP A 199 -2.60 -18.49 0.38
C TRP A 199 -1.72 -17.52 -0.41
N TRP A 200 -2.35 -16.52 -1.01
CA TRP A 200 -1.65 -15.41 -1.63
C TRP A 200 -0.89 -14.58 -0.59
N GLN A 201 0.33 -14.19 -0.89
CA GLN A 201 1.20 -13.46 0.05
C GLN A 201 1.18 -11.94 -0.14
N GLY A 202 0.63 -11.44 -1.24
CA GLY A 202 0.52 -10.01 -1.50
C GLY A 202 -0.50 -9.32 -0.61
N ASP A 203 -0.26 -8.06 -0.30
CA ASP A 203 -1.11 -7.30 0.62
C ASP A 203 -2.40 -6.79 -0.02
N GLN A 204 -2.36 -6.40 -1.29
CA GLN A 204 -3.48 -5.67 -1.90
C GLN A 204 -4.68 -6.58 -2.15
N ALA A 205 -4.46 -7.74 -2.75
CA ALA A 205 -5.54 -8.72 -2.92
C ALA A 205 -6.10 -9.20 -1.58
N ASN A 206 -5.24 -9.39 -0.57
CA ASN A 206 -5.69 -9.76 0.76
C ASN A 206 -6.50 -8.66 1.46
N LEU A 207 -6.13 -7.39 1.32
CA LEU A 207 -6.92 -6.28 1.87
C LEU A 207 -8.30 -6.17 1.21
N VAL A 208 -8.38 -6.38 -0.10
CA VAL A 208 -9.66 -6.44 -0.81
C VAL A 208 -10.53 -7.57 -0.28
N VAL A 209 -9.98 -8.78 -0.16
CA VAL A 209 -10.74 -9.93 0.34
C VAL A 209 -11.13 -9.74 1.80
N ASP A 210 -10.21 -9.30 2.65
CA ASP A 210 -10.49 -9.00 4.07
C ASP A 210 -11.63 -7.99 4.24
N PHE A 211 -11.61 -6.91 3.47
CA PHE A 211 -12.69 -5.91 3.47
C PHE A 211 -14.02 -6.50 3.04
N LEU A 212 -14.06 -7.18 1.89
CA LEU A 212 -15.29 -7.73 1.32
C LEU A 212 -15.89 -8.89 2.12
N THR A 213 -15.07 -9.60 2.89
CA THR A 213 -15.51 -10.71 3.73
C THR A 213 -15.70 -10.33 5.19
N ASN A 214 -15.59 -9.04 5.53
CA ASN A 214 -15.61 -8.57 6.92
C ASN A 214 -14.58 -9.29 7.81
N GLY A 215 -13.38 -9.51 7.29
CA GLY A 215 -12.27 -10.13 8.00
C GLY A 215 -12.34 -11.65 8.14
N GLN A 216 -13.19 -12.35 7.37
CA GLN A 216 -13.40 -13.79 7.52
C GLN A 216 -12.59 -14.64 6.54
N ASP A 217 -12.10 -14.06 5.46
CA ASP A 217 -11.31 -14.79 4.47
C ASP A 217 -10.11 -13.99 3.99
N LEU A 218 -9.22 -14.67 3.27
CA LEU A 218 -8.03 -14.13 2.64
C LEU A 218 -7.98 -14.57 1.19
N CYS A 219 -7.21 -13.85 0.38
CA CYS A 219 -6.94 -14.24 -0.98
C CYS A 219 -6.22 -15.60 -1.01
N ASN A 220 -6.83 -16.55 -1.69
CA ASN A 220 -6.38 -17.95 -1.77
C ASN A 220 -6.48 -18.45 -3.21
N GLY A 221 -6.15 -19.70 -3.42
CA GLY A 221 -6.29 -20.33 -4.71
C GLY A 221 -5.71 -21.73 -4.75
N ASP A 222 -5.82 -22.33 -5.91
CA ASP A 222 -5.10 -23.54 -6.28
C ASP A 222 -4.04 -23.23 -7.34
N GLY A 223 -3.46 -24.26 -7.95
CA GLY A 223 -2.46 -24.06 -9.00
C GLY A 223 -2.98 -23.35 -10.26
N ALA A 224 -4.30 -23.26 -10.44
CA ALA A 224 -4.92 -22.71 -11.64
C ALA A 224 -5.88 -21.53 -11.37
N HIS A 225 -6.53 -21.47 -10.21
CA HIS A 225 -7.65 -20.59 -9.96
C HIS A 225 -7.47 -19.74 -8.70
N MET A 226 -8.00 -18.52 -8.70
CA MET A 226 -8.05 -17.69 -7.50
C MET A 226 -9.35 -17.91 -6.71
N GLY A 227 -9.29 -17.70 -5.41
CA GLY A 227 -10.43 -17.66 -4.49
C GLY A 227 -10.29 -16.49 -3.51
N PRO A 228 -11.36 -16.09 -2.83
CA PRO A 228 -12.72 -16.69 -2.86
C PRO A 228 -13.61 -16.19 -4.02
N PHE A 229 -13.22 -15.17 -4.78
CA PHE A 229 -14.09 -14.52 -5.77
C PHE A 229 -13.81 -14.96 -7.22
N GLY A 230 -13.23 -16.13 -7.40
CA GLY A 230 -12.76 -16.63 -8.70
C GLY A 230 -13.85 -17.09 -9.68
N ILE A 231 -15.12 -17.00 -9.37
CA ILE A 231 -16.26 -17.41 -10.21
C ILE A 231 -16.08 -18.84 -10.76
N ASN A 232 -15.69 -19.76 -9.90
CA ASN A 232 -15.50 -21.16 -10.27
C ASN A 232 -16.81 -21.92 -10.15
N GLY A 233 -17.40 -22.35 -11.26
CA GLY A 233 -18.58 -23.19 -11.28
C GLY A 233 -19.89 -22.44 -11.54
N SER A 234 -20.94 -23.21 -11.67
CA SER A 234 -22.24 -22.74 -12.13
C SER A 234 -23.14 -22.28 -11.01
N GLY A 235 -23.86 -21.20 -11.19
CA GLY A 235 -25.18 -21.01 -10.59
C GLY A 235 -25.34 -19.92 -9.56
N THR A 236 -24.27 -19.26 -9.07
CA THR A 236 -24.38 -18.19 -8.08
C THR A 236 -23.74 -16.87 -8.57
N GLU A 237 -23.83 -16.63 -9.87
CA GLU A 237 -23.27 -15.41 -10.46
C GLU A 237 -24.24 -14.24 -10.28
N PHE A 238 -23.78 -13.18 -9.67
CA PHE A 238 -24.55 -11.96 -9.44
C PHE A 238 -23.63 -10.74 -9.40
N ARG A 239 -24.22 -9.57 -9.58
CA ARG A 239 -23.50 -8.29 -9.74
C ARG A 239 -22.38 -8.08 -8.70
N LEU A 240 -22.67 -8.30 -7.42
CA LEU A 240 -21.69 -8.06 -6.36
C LEU A 240 -20.50 -9.03 -6.43
N LEU A 241 -20.72 -10.27 -6.87
CA LEU A 241 -19.63 -11.23 -7.11
C LEU A 241 -18.74 -10.81 -8.29
N TYR A 242 -19.34 -10.28 -9.36
CA TYR A 242 -18.56 -9.75 -10.49
C TYR A 242 -17.70 -8.55 -10.08
N ILE A 243 -18.25 -7.65 -9.28
CA ILE A 243 -17.50 -6.53 -8.68
C ILE A 243 -16.36 -7.05 -7.81
N ALA A 244 -16.63 -8.01 -6.94
CA ALA A 244 -15.62 -8.59 -6.05
C ALA A 244 -14.49 -9.29 -6.83
N ASN A 245 -14.82 -10.03 -7.90
CA ASN A 245 -13.83 -10.62 -8.80
C ASN A 245 -12.95 -9.55 -9.44
N ALA A 246 -13.54 -8.49 -9.99
CA ALA A 246 -12.79 -7.41 -10.63
C ALA A 246 -11.84 -6.72 -9.64
N LEU A 247 -12.31 -6.40 -8.42
CA LEU A 247 -11.50 -5.78 -7.38
C LEU A 247 -10.37 -6.70 -6.90
N GLN A 248 -10.63 -8.00 -6.73
CA GLN A 248 -9.59 -8.97 -6.38
C GLN A 248 -8.55 -9.09 -7.49
N THR A 249 -8.96 -9.11 -8.75
CA THR A 249 -8.06 -9.12 -9.91
C THR A 249 -7.15 -7.89 -9.93
N GLN A 250 -7.70 -6.70 -9.66
CA GLN A 250 -6.88 -5.51 -9.50
C GLN A 250 -5.88 -5.64 -8.37
N GLY A 251 -6.30 -6.13 -7.20
CA GLY A 251 -5.43 -6.33 -6.06
C GLY A 251 -4.26 -7.27 -6.36
N LEU A 252 -4.49 -8.37 -7.08
CA LEU A 252 -3.44 -9.27 -7.56
C LEU A 252 -2.44 -8.56 -8.48
N GLY A 253 -2.92 -7.70 -9.36
CA GLY A 253 -2.07 -6.89 -10.24
C GLY A 253 -1.22 -5.90 -9.46
N GLU A 254 -1.79 -5.23 -8.48
CA GLU A 254 -1.09 -4.30 -7.58
C GLU A 254 -0.03 -5.00 -6.71
N ASP A 255 -0.21 -6.27 -6.42
CA ASP A 255 0.76 -7.14 -5.74
C ASP A 255 1.86 -7.65 -6.68
N GLY A 256 1.79 -7.33 -7.97
CA GLY A 256 2.79 -7.68 -8.97
C GLY A 256 2.47 -8.92 -9.80
N LEU A 257 1.22 -9.43 -9.77
CA LEU A 257 0.73 -10.32 -10.81
C LEU A 257 0.26 -9.43 -11.97
N PRO A 258 1.08 -9.20 -13.00
CA PRO A 258 0.75 -8.17 -13.97
C PRO A 258 -0.42 -8.62 -14.83
N PRO A 259 -1.54 -7.88 -14.85
CA PRO A 259 -2.29 -7.84 -16.08
C PRO A 259 -1.36 -7.27 -17.16
N THR A 260 -1.49 -7.76 -18.37
CA THR A 260 -0.73 -7.20 -19.49
C THR A 260 -1.10 -5.71 -19.58
N GLY A 261 -0.20 -4.85 -19.14
CA GLY A 261 -0.52 -3.43 -19.09
C GLY A 261 -0.33 -2.78 -17.71
N GLY A 262 -0.12 -3.57 -16.69
CA GLY A 262 0.11 -3.12 -15.31
C GLY A 262 -1.13 -2.54 -14.63
N SER A 263 -1.21 -2.74 -13.34
CA SER A 263 -2.21 -2.11 -12.48
C SER A 263 -1.67 -0.84 -11.87
N PRO A 264 -2.52 0.16 -11.61
CA PRO A 264 -2.11 1.36 -10.89
C PRO A 264 -1.76 1.00 -9.46
N THR A 265 -0.82 1.72 -8.90
CA THR A 265 -0.50 1.63 -7.48
C THR A 265 -1.64 2.19 -6.64
N PRO A 266 -2.04 1.52 -5.57
CA PRO A 266 -3.10 2.00 -4.72
C PRO A 266 -2.69 3.28 -3.97
N TYR A 267 -3.34 4.38 -4.25
CA TYR A 267 -3.10 5.67 -3.61
C TYR A 267 -3.60 5.72 -2.15
N TYR A 268 -4.55 4.88 -1.80
CA TYR A 268 -5.17 4.86 -0.46
C TYR A 268 -4.25 4.32 0.65
N THR A 269 -3.04 3.89 0.31
CA THR A 269 -2.04 3.47 1.30
C THR A 269 -1.26 4.62 1.91
N ILE A 270 -1.29 5.80 1.29
CA ILE A 270 -0.74 7.06 1.83
C ILE A 270 -1.79 8.15 1.63
N GLU A 271 -2.33 8.67 2.73
CA GLU A 271 -3.17 9.85 2.68
C GLU A 271 -2.27 11.05 2.36
N SER A 272 -2.45 11.65 1.19
CA SER A 272 -1.73 12.86 0.81
C SER A 272 -2.69 14.03 0.71
N GLU A 273 -2.33 15.12 1.37
CA GLU A 273 -2.85 16.45 1.07
C GLU A 273 -1.70 17.31 0.58
N ASP A 274 -1.95 18.23 -0.33
CA ASP A 274 -0.92 19.08 -0.93
C ASP A 274 -0.11 19.90 0.08
N THR A 275 -0.64 20.04 1.29
CA THR A 275 -0.04 20.79 2.41
C THR A 275 0.66 19.89 3.42
N THR A 276 0.45 18.57 3.40
CA THR A 276 1.10 17.65 4.35
C THR A 276 2.59 17.56 4.02
N LYS A 277 3.43 17.76 5.04
CA LYS A 277 4.87 17.58 4.94
C LYS A 277 5.24 16.17 5.40
N TYR A 278 5.97 15.48 4.55
CA TYR A 278 6.54 14.17 4.85
C TYR A 278 8.07 14.28 4.90
N TYR A 279 8.66 13.57 5.83
CA TYR A 279 10.09 13.38 5.97
C TYR A 279 10.39 11.95 5.52
N ILE A 280 11.22 11.81 4.49
CA ILE A 280 11.44 10.53 3.82
C ILE A 280 12.74 9.94 4.32
N THR A 281 12.65 8.77 4.96
CA THR A 281 13.79 7.98 5.40
C THR A 281 13.82 6.63 4.71
N ASN A 282 14.95 5.94 4.72
CA ASN A 282 15.09 4.61 4.14
C ASN A 282 14.94 3.54 5.22
N GLU A 283 14.43 2.37 4.86
CA GLU A 283 14.20 1.28 5.82
C GLU A 283 15.50 0.76 6.44
N ASP A 284 16.62 0.73 5.71
CA ASP A 284 17.91 0.31 6.25
C ASP A 284 18.36 1.17 7.42
N GLU A 285 18.12 2.48 7.32
CA GLU A 285 18.51 3.44 8.34
C GLU A 285 17.51 3.50 9.51
N ALA A 286 16.28 3.08 9.29
CA ALA A 286 15.28 2.99 10.35
C ALA A 286 15.72 2.03 11.48
N TYR A 287 16.56 1.06 11.17
CA TYR A 287 17.19 0.15 12.14
C TYR A 287 18.58 0.64 12.61
N GLY A 288 19.12 1.69 12.01
CA GLY A 288 20.44 2.24 12.30
C GLY A 288 20.47 3.13 13.55
N ARG A 289 21.68 3.55 13.93
CA ARG A 289 21.94 4.40 15.11
C ARG A 289 21.59 5.88 14.89
N ALA A 290 21.73 6.36 13.67
CA ALA A 290 21.38 7.71 13.27
C ALA A 290 20.33 7.67 12.18
N THR A 291 19.32 8.50 12.26
CA THR A 291 18.30 8.56 11.23
C THR A 291 18.74 9.57 10.18
N ALA A 292 18.85 9.12 8.93
CA ALA A 292 19.11 9.98 7.78
C ALA A 292 17.82 10.24 7.00
N TYR A 293 17.72 11.41 6.41
CA TYR A 293 16.55 11.84 5.67
C TYR A 293 16.92 12.34 4.29
N LEU A 294 15.99 12.15 3.37
CA LEU A 294 16.13 12.57 1.98
C LEU A 294 16.04 14.08 1.88
N THR A 295 17.01 14.68 1.20
CA THR A 295 17.03 16.11 0.87
C THR A 295 17.67 16.32 -0.50
N GLU A 296 17.79 17.58 -0.93
CA GLU A 296 18.46 17.93 -2.16
C GLU A 296 19.65 18.87 -1.94
N THR A 297 20.61 18.81 -2.82
CA THR A 297 21.72 19.77 -2.92
C THR A 297 21.28 20.99 -3.74
N SER A 298 22.07 22.06 -3.70
CA SER A 298 21.77 23.29 -4.45
C SER A 298 21.69 23.09 -5.98
N ASP A 299 22.39 22.09 -6.51
CA ASP A 299 22.36 21.69 -7.93
C ASP A 299 21.28 20.65 -8.26
N GLY A 300 20.44 20.29 -7.27
CA GLY A 300 19.28 19.42 -7.44
C GLY A 300 19.60 17.92 -7.40
N GLN A 301 20.76 17.51 -6.89
CA GLN A 301 20.99 16.09 -6.61
C GLN A 301 20.25 15.67 -5.35
N LEU A 302 19.64 14.50 -5.37
CA LEU A 302 19.06 13.90 -4.17
C LEU A 302 20.16 13.25 -3.34
N VAL A 303 20.17 13.56 -2.06
CA VAL A 303 21.13 13.05 -1.09
C VAL A 303 20.44 12.59 0.17
N TYR A 304 21.08 11.68 0.88
CA TYR A 304 20.60 11.11 2.11
C TYR A 304 21.54 11.53 3.25
N ARG A 305 21.02 12.32 4.19
CA ARG A 305 21.86 13.01 5.19
C ARG A 305 21.36 12.73 6.60
N THR A 306 22.27 12.33 7.47
CA THR A 306 22.02 12.23 8.91
C THR A 306 21.78 13.63 9.49
N ILE A 307 20.71 13.75 10.24
CA ILE A 307 20.29 14.96 10.92
C ILE A 307 19.45 14.59 12.14
N SER A 308 19.45 15.41 13.17
CA SER A 308 18.61 15.16 14.34
C SER A 308 17.13 15.31 14.00
N SER A 309 16.27 14.61 14.76
CA SER A 309 14.81 14.69 14.59
C SER A 309 14.26 16.12 14.83
N VAL A 310 14.89 16.89 15.69
CA VAL A 310 14.51 18.30 15.94
C VAL A 310 14.84 19.16 14.73
N GLU A 311 16.07 19.06 14.23
CA GLU A 311 16.52 19.88 13.10
C GLU A 311 15.80 19.53 11.80
N VAL A 312 15.54 18.23 11.56
CA VAL A 312 14.87 17.79 10.32
C VAL A 312 13.46 18.34 10.18
N VAL A 313 12.71 18.42 11.28
CA VAL A 313 11.33 18.92 11.24
C VAL A 313 11.24 20.44 11.18
N GLU A 314 12.34 21.14 11.48
CA GLU A 314 12.44 22.59 11.41
C GLU A 314 13.00 23.08 10.06
N ASP A 315 13.71 22.24 9.29
CA ASP A 315 14.24 22.62 7.98
C ASP A 315 13.40 22.04 6.82
N ASP A 316 12.66 22.89 6.17
CA ASP A 316 11.83 22.55 5.00
C ASP A 316 12.62 21.95 3.81
N ALA A 317 13.95 21.99 3.82
CA ALA A 317 14.78 21.30 2.84
C ALA A 317 14.65 19.77 2.91
N PHE A 318 14.26 19.22 4.08
CA PHE A 318 14.00 17.79 4.29
C PHE A 318 12.53 17.42 4.16
N ALA A 319 11.65 18.40 4.04
CA ALA A 319 10.22 18.18 3.94
C ALA A 319 9.78 18.07 2.47
N TRP A 320 8.90 17.11 2.23
CA TRP A 320 8.36 16.79 0.91
C TRP A 320 6.85 16.77 0.92
N HIS A 321 6.23 17.36 -0.09
CA HIS A 321 4.81 17.22 -0.37
C HIS A 321 4.59 16.04 -1.31
N LEU A 322 3.72 15.14 -0.93
CA LEU A 322 3.30 14.01 -1.73
C LEU A 322 1.95 14.36 -2.37
N ILE A 323 1.93 14.61 -3.67
CA ILE A 323 0.78 15.11 -4.40
C ILE A 323 0.23 13.99 -5.27
N PHE A 324 -0.97 13.51 -4.95
CA PHE A 324 -1.63 12.46 -5.73
C PHE A 324 -2.25 13.03 -7.01
N GLN A 325 -2.03 12.34 -8.12
CA GLN A 325 -2.61 12.62 -9.43
C GLN A 325 -3.73 11.62 -9.74
N PRO A 326 -5.00 11.95 -9.48
CA PRO A 326 -6.09 10.96 -9.58
C PRO A 326 -6.34 10.45 -11.00
N GLN A 327 -5.94 11.20 -12.06
CA GLN A 327 -6.10 10.78 -13.46
C GLN A 327 -5.15 9.67 -13.88
N THR A 328 -4.03 9.51 -13.18
CA THR A 328 -2.97 8.54 -13.51
C THR A 328 -2.73 7.54 -12.40
N CYS A 329 -3.20 7.80 -11.18
CA CYS A 329 -2.85 7.10 -9.95
C CYS A 329 -1.36 7.19 -9.58
N TYR A 330 -0.67 8.20 -10.09
CA TYR A 330 0.72 8.49 -9.75
C TYR A 330 0.83 9.61 -8.73
N TYR A 331 2.01 9.76 -8.19
CA TYR A 331 2.36 10.83 -7.26
C TYR A 331 3.41 11.75 -7.85
N LEU A 332 3.36 13.01 -7.41
CA LEU A 332 4.45 13.94 -7.53
C LEU A 332 5.08 14.12 -6.15
N LEU A 333 6.38 14.27 -6.11
CA LEU A 333 7.13 14.61 -4.90
C LEU A 333 7.75 15.99 -5.09
N ARG A 334 7.32 16.96 -4.29
CA ARG A 334 7.77 18.35 -4.34
C ARG A 334 8.47 18.72 -3.04
N ASN A 335 9.68 19.25 -3.13
CA ASN A 335 10.39 19.76 -1.95
C ASN A 335 9.68 20.99 -1.38
N ALA A 336 9.50 21.05 -0.06
CA ALA A 336 8.75 22.13 0.58
C ALA A 336 9.50 23.46 0.58
N LYS A 337 10.85 23.46 0.59
CA LYS A 337 11.69 24.67 0.60
C LYS A 337 11.91 25.24 -0.80
N SER A 338 12.34 24.41 -1.73
CA SER A 338 12.72 24.85 -3.08
C SER A 338 11.54 24.90 -4.05
N GLY A 339 10.46 24.14 -3.78
CA GLY A 339 9.35 23.95 -4.71
C GLY A 339 9.65 23.06 -5.91
N LYS A 340 10.86 22.50 -6.00
CA LYS A 340 11.28 21.61 -7.09
C LYS A 340 10.66 20.23 -6.96
N TYR A 341 10.47 19.56 -8.10
CA TYR A 341 9.90 18.23 -8.20
C TYR A 341 10.98 17.17 -8.45
N PHE A 342 10.77 15.95 -7.91
CA PHE A 342 11.52 14.81 -8.38
C PHE A 342 11.31 14.63 -9.87
N THR A 343 12.39 14.38 -10.59
CA THR A 343 12.38 14.22 -12.04
C THR A 343 13.27 13.05 -12.44
N PHE A 344 12.72 12.07 -13.11
CA PHE A 344 13.47 11.00 -13.75
C PHE A 344 13.99 11.47 -15.11
N ARG A 345 15.29 11.30 -15.36
CA ARG A 345 15.89 11.54 -16.67
C ARG A 345 16.96 10.51 -16.98
N SER A 346 16.70 9.71 -18.00
CA SER A 346 17.70 8.77 -18.54
C SER A 346 18.37 7.87 -17.48
N GLY A 347 17.56 7.31 -16.58
CA GLY A 347 18.05 6.39 -15.51
C GLY A 347 18.69 7.11 -14.32
N SER A 348 18.60 8.42 -14.24
CA SER A 348 19.00 9.21 -13.08
C SER A 348 17.81 9.94 -12.47
N ILE A 349 17.94 10.33 -11.21
CA ILE A 349 16.94 11.07 -10.46
C ILE A 349 17.55 12.38 -9.93
N ARG A 350 16.82 13.45 -10.05
CA ARG A 350 17.17 14.76 -9.50
C ARG A 350 15.92 15.58 -9.20
N THR A 351 16.09 16.71 -8.54
CA THR A 351 15.03 17.72 -8.48
C THR A 351 15.17 18.75 -9.61
N ALA A 352 14.05 19.25 -10.09
CA ALA A 352 14.01 20.29 -11.10
C ALA A 352 12.81 21.23 -10.90
N GLU A 353 12.95 22.48 -11.34
CA GLU A 353 11.81 23.38 -11.49
C GLU A 353 11.00 22.94 -12.71
N VAL A 354 9.72 22.68 -12.51
CA VAL A 354 8.79 22.24 -13.55
C VAL A 354 7.49 22.99 -13.39
N ALA A 355 7.10 23.74 -14.42
CA ALA A 355 5.87 24.53 -14.38
C ALA A 355 4.61 23.66 -14.41
N GLU A 356 4.62 22.61 -15.24
CA GLU A 356 3.53 21.65 -15.37
C GLU A 356 4.10 20.24 -15.26
N PRO A 357 4.20 19.69 -14.03
CA PRO A 357 4.77 18.37 -13.84
C PRO A 357 3.88 17.27 -14.46
N ALA A 358 4.51 16.39 -15.23
CA ALA A 358 3.87 15.27 -15.90
C ALA A 358 4.84 14.10 -16.04
N GLY A 359 4.52 13.08 -16.71
CA GLY A 359 5.33 11.93 -17.13
C GLY A 359 6.63 11.64 -16.35
N GLN A 360 7.68 12.43 -16.56
CA GLN A 360 8.98 12.25 -15.91
C GLN A 360 9.00 12.62 -14.43
N GLU A 361 8.06 13.42 -13.97
CA GLU A 361 7.86 13.81 -12.57
C GLU A 361 6.87 12.88 -11.85
N SER A 362 6.27 11.95 -12.56
CA SER A 362 5.29 11.02 -12.01
C SER A 362 5.96 9.77 -11.45
N PHE A 363 5.53 9.38 -10.25
CA PHE A 363 6.01 8.22 -9.52
C PHE A 363 4.85 7.31 -9.18
N HIS A 364 5.08 6.02 -9.16
CA HIS A 364 4.19 5.14 -8.41
C HIS A 364 4.87 4.64 -7.14
N LEU A 365 4.05 4.45 -6.12
CA LEU A 365 4.47 3.96 -4.83
C LEU A 365 3.99 2.50 -4.71
N MET A 366 4.92 1.57 -4.67
CA MET A 366 4.60 0.17 -4.41
C MET A 366 4.86 -0.15 -2.94
N ARG A 367 3.86 -0.69 -2.28
CA ARG A 367 3.94 -1.02 -0.86
C ARG A 367 4.77 -2.27 -0.61
N GLY A 368 5.70 -2.19 0.34
CA GLY A 368 6.41 -3.35 0.88
C GLY A 368 5.48 -4.25 1.70
N ARG A 369 5.78 -5.53 1.74
CA ARG A 369 4.98 -6.57 2.44
C ARG A 369 5.12 -6.53 3.94
N VAL A 370 6.31 -6.18 4.42
CA VAL A 370 6.63 -6.18 5.85
C VAL A 370 6.43 -4.79 6.42
N PRO A 371 5.73 -4.65 7.57
CA PRO A 371 5.65 -3.37 8.26
C PRO A 371 7.03 -2.92 8.74
N VAL A 372 7.26 -1.62 8.70
CA VAL A 372 8.43 -0.98 9.27
C VAL A 372 8.08 -0.45 10.65
N ILE A 373 8.85 -0.85 11.65
CA ILE A 373 8.65 -0.41 13.03
C ILE A 373 9.82 0.50 13.39
N LEU A 374 9.52 1.76 13.66
CA LEU A 374 10.48 2.77 14.07
C LEU A 374 10.28 3.10 15.56
N GLY A 375 11.35 3.52 16.23
CA GLY A 375 11.31 3.78 17.65
C GLY A 375 11.50 2.50 18.48
N ALA A 376 11.21 2.57 19.76
CA ALA A 376 11.40 1.45 20.69
C ALA A 376 10.49 1.56 21.91
N GLY A 377 10.29 0.45 22.62
CA GLY A 377 9.44 0.40 23.82
C GLY A 377 7.98 0.71 23.49
N ASP A 378 7.36 1.53 24.31
CA ASP A 378 5.96 1.94 24.17
C ASP A 378 5.77 3.07 23.12
N GLN A 379 6.87 3.64 22.62
CA GLN A 379 6.88 4.72 21.64
C GLN A 379 7.37 4.19 20.29
N THR A 380 6.47 3.59 19.55
CA THR A 380 6.77 3.01 18.24
C THR A 380 5.86 3.60 17.17
N VAL A 381 6.44 3.85 16.00
CA VAL A 381 5.72 4.15 14.77
C VAL A 381 5.67 2.88 13.94
N ASN A 382 4.49 2.31 13.80
CA ASN A 382 4.25 1.18 12.90
C ASN A 382 3.75 1.74 11.56
N THR A 383 4.56 1.62 10.53
CA THR A 383 4.32 2.20 9.22
C THR A 383 4.70 1.21 8.10
N LYS A 384 4.71 1.69 6.88
CA LYS A 384 4.97 0.89 5.69
C LYS A 384 6.17 1.43 4.94
N GLY A 385 6.99 0.54 4.41
CA GLY A 385 8.01 0.88 3.44
C GLY A 385 7.44 0.84 2.03
N TYR A 386 7.90 1.73 1.16
CA TYR A 386 7.47 1.84 -0.22
C TYR A 386 8.66 1.84 -1.17
N TRP A 387 8.52 1.17 -2.32
CA TRP A 387 9.36 1.47 -3.47
C TRP A 387 8.82 2.74 -4.13
N ILE A 388 9.68 3.71 -4.35
CA ILE A 388 9.38 4.91 -5.14
C ILE A 388 9.90 4.63 -6.55
N CYS A 389 8.97 4.31 -7.46
CA CYS A 389 9.30 3.86 -8.80
C CYS A 389 8.97 4.92 -9.85
N GLU A 390 9.72 4.93 -10.97
CA GLU A 390 9.35 5.74 -12.13
C GLU A 390 7.92 5.42 -12.59
N GLY A 391 7.12 6.43 -12.90
CA GLY A 391 5.72 6.31 -13.31
C GLY A 391 5.57 5.68 -14.69
N LYS A 392 6.07 4.46 -14.85
CA LYS A 392 5.90 3.65 -16.06
C LYS A 392 4.97 2.48 -15.77
N ARG A 393 3.99 2.30 -16.62
CA ARG A 393 3.15 1.11 -16.67
C ARG A 393 3.82 0.06 -17.56
N ASN A 394 3.43 -1.19 -17.41
CA ASN A 394 3.89 -2.32 -18.25
C ASN A 394 5.38 -2.67 -18.10
N VAL A 395 5.98 -2.33 -17.00
CA VAL A 395 7.36 -2.71 -16.69
C VAL A 395 7.33 -3.63 -15.47
N GLU A 396 7.76 -4.85 -15.63
CA GLU A 396 7.74 -5.87 -14.57
C GLU A 396 8.65 -5.48 -13.38
N THR A 397 9.78 -4.84 -13.67
CA THR A 397 10.72 -4.33 -12.69
C THR A 397 11.02 -2.86 -12.98
N PRO A 398 10.13 -1.93 -12.60
CA PRO A 398 10.34 -0.52 -12.89
C PRO A 398 11.59 0.01 -12.16
N PRO A 399 12.27 1.03 -12.73
CA PRO A 399 13.33 1.72 -12.03
C PRO A 399 12.83 2.31 -10.71
N ALA A 400 13.52 2.00 -9.61
CA ALA A 400 13.19 2.42 -8.25
C ALA A 400 14.34 3.21 -7.61
N LEU A 401 14.01 4.12 -6.70
CA LEU A 401 15.00 4.84 -5.91
C LEU A 401 15.75 3.87 -4.99
N GLN A 402 17.08 4.01 -4.96
CA GLN A 402 17.96 3.24 -4.10
C GLN A 402 18.89 4.15 -3.31
N ALA A 403 18.97 3.91 -1.99
CA ALA A 403 19.95 4.54 -1.11
C ALA A 403 21.30 3.83 -1.24
N ASN A 404 22.41 4.61 -1.25
CA ASN A 404 23.77 4.10 -1.32
C ASN A 404 24.55 4.33 0.00
N GLY A 405 23.87 4.19 1.12
CA GLY A 405 24.42 4.44 2.44
C GLY A 405 24.39 5.92 2.83
N GLU A 406 24.78 6.19 4.07
CA GLU A 406 24.76 7.54 4.64
C GLU A 406 25.69 8.49 3.87
N GLY A 407 25.20 9.68 3.57
CA GLY A 407 25.94 10.71 2.82
C GLY A 407 26.07 10.42 1.34
N GLY A 408 25.53 9.29 0.86
CA GLY A 408 25.56 8.92 -0.56
C GLY A 408 24.49 9.61 -1.38
N THR A 409 24.76 9.72 -2.68
CA THR A 409 23.73 10.13 -3.65
C THR A 409 22.72 9.03 -3.84
N ILE A 410 21.47 9.43 -4.06
CA ILE A 410 20.40 8.50 -4.42
C ILE A 410 20.58 8.10 -5.88
N THR A 411 20.51 6.81 -6.15
CA THR A 411 20.56 6.25 -7.49
C THR A 411 19.23 5.61 -7.87
N VAL A 412 19.15 5.16 -9.10
CA VAL A 412 18.01 4.43 -9.66
C VAL A 412 18.49 3.05 -10.07
N ALA A 413 17.83 2.03 -9.60
CA ALA A 413 18.10 0.63 -9.96
C ALA A 413 16.79 -0.10 -10.29
N ASN A 414 16.87 -1.23 -10.96
CA ASN A 414 15.69 -2.06 -11.15
C ASN A 414 15.10 -2.46 -9.79
N GLN A 415 13.79 -2.42 -9.68
CA GLN A 415 13.10 -2.80 -8.46
C GLN A 415 13.44 -4.24 -8.06
N ASP A 416 13.88 -4.40 -6.83
CA ASP A 416 14.09 -5.71 -6.20
C ASP A 416 12.93 -5.99 -5.25
N PHE A 417 12.08 -6.95 -5.60
CA PHE A 417 10.92 -7.36 -4.81
C PHE A 417 11.27 -8.26 -3.63
N THR A 418 12.56 -8.56 -3.41
CA THR A 418 12.96 -9.37 -2.27
C THR A 418 12.84 -8.57 -0.97
N ASN A 419 12.51 -9.24 0.12
CA ASN A 419 12.45 -8.61 1.44
C ASN A 419 13.82 -8.13 1.95
N SER A 420 14.91 -8.49 1.26
CA SER A 420 16.27 -8.07 1.57
C SER A 420 16.69 -6.74 0.93
N ALA A 421 15.89 -6.21 0.01
CA ALA A 421 16.20 -4.93 -0.66
C ALA A 421 15.77 -3.71 0.16
N THR A 422 16.21 -3.62 1.41
CA THR A 422 15.86 -2.54 2.32
C THR A 422 16.33 -1.18 1.83
N SER A 423 17.45 -1.13 1.08
CA SER A 423 17.97 0.08 0.45
C SER A 423 17.04 0.72 -0.60
N GLN A 424 16.07 -0.02 -1.11
CA GLN A 424 15.06 0.49 -2.06
C GLN A 424 13.72 0.82 -1.39
N ARG A 425 13.56 0.57 -0.09
CA ARG A 425 12.30 0.83 0.62
C ARG A 425 12.36 2.10 1.42
N TRP A 426 11.43 2.99 1.16
CA TRP A 426 11.34 4.33 1.71
C TRP A 426 10.14 4.46 2.63
N VAL A 427 10.32 5.18 3.71
CA VAL A 427 9.30 5.44 4.74
C VAL A 427 8.94 6.91 4.73
N PHE A 428 7.65 7.21 4.72
CA PHE A 428 7.12 8.57 4.76
C PHE A 428 6.60 8.84 6.17
N LEU A 429 7.20 9.80 6.87
CA LEU A 429 6.88 10.15 8.24
C LEU A 429 6.33 11.56 8.32
N THR A 430 5.30 11.78 9.11
CA THR A 430 4.90 13.12 9.55
C THR A 430 5.87 13.63 10.63
N ALA A 431 5.85 14.93 10.91
CA ALA A 431 6.69 15.51 11.97
C ALA A 431 6.48 14.85 13.34
N ASP A 432 5.23 14.52 13.68
CA ASP A 432 4.92 13.84 14.94
C ASP A 432 5.45 12.41 14.97
N GLN A 433 5.40 11.69 13.85
CA GLN A 433 5.98 10.36 13.74
C GLN A 433 7.52 10.39 13.82
N VAL A 434 8.17 11.40 13.25
CA VAL A 434 9.62 11.60 13.40
C VAL A 434 9.99 11.76 14.86
N ARG A 435 9.29 12.66 15.59
CA ARG A 435 9.53 12.89 17.01
C ARG A 435 9.29 11.64 17.86
N LEU A 436 8.16 10.97 17.64
CA LEU A 436 7.79 9.76 18.37
C LEU A 436 8.82 8.63 18.19
N ALA A 437 9.29 8.42 16.97
CA ALA A 437 10.31 7.41 16.66
C ALA A 437 11.65 7.73 17.35
N ASP A 438 12.05 8.99 17.38
CA ASP A 438 13.30 9.43 18.02
C ASP A 438 13.21 9.33 19.56
N GLU A 439 12.10 9.77 20.16
CA GLU A 439 11.86 9.65 21.60
C GLU A 439 11.96 8.20 22.09
N GLY A 440 11.33 7.26 21.38
CA GLY A 440 11.41 5.84 21.70
C GLY A 440 12.85 5.31 21.58
N LYS A 441 13.59 5.72 20.57
CA LYS A 441 14.98 5.34 20.34
C LYS A 441 15.89 5.91 21.44
N ILE A 442 15.76 7.19 21.75
CA ILE A 442 16.52 7.87 22.83
C ILE A 442 16.34 7.13 24.15
N ALA A 443 15.11 6.76 24.51
CA ALA A 443 14.83 6.06 25.75
C ALA A 443 15.58 4.72 25.87
N VAL A 444 15.59 3.93 24.79
CA VAL A 444 16.29 2.64 24.75
C VAL A 444 17.82 2.82 24.75
N ASP A 445 18.32 3.78 24.00
CA ASP A 445 19.76 4.05 23.94
C ASP A 445 20.28 4.60 25.30
N LYS A 446 19.52 5.44 25.98
CA LYS A 446 19.83 5.85 27.37
C LYS A 446 19.88 4.67 28.33
N GLU A 447 18.97 3.72 28.24
CA GLU A 447 19.00 2.52 29.06
C GLU A 447 20.23 1.66 28.74
N LYS A 448 20.61 1.57 27.48
CA LYS A 448 21.84 0.91 27.05
C LYS A 448 23.07 1.61 27.61
N LEU A 449 23.13 2.94 27.53
CA LEU A 449 24.23 3.75 28.09
C LEU A 449 24.32 3.56 29.61
N ARG A 450 23.22 3.51 30.35
CA ARG A 450 23.19 3.20 31.79
C ARG A 450 23.85 1.85 32.10
N ARG A 451 23.62 0.83 31.27
CA ARG A 451 24.25 -0.49 31.39
C ARG A 451 25.75 -0.43 31.15
N TYR A 452 26.21 0.33 30.14
CA TYR A 452 27.63 0.55 29.90
C TYR A 452 28.31 1.28 31.07
N VAL A 453 27.70 2.34 31.58
CA VAL A 453 28.19 3.08 32.77
C VAL A 453 28.29 2.15 33.98
N ALA A 454 27.29 1.33 34.27
CA ALA A 454 27.31 0.36 35.32
C ALA A 454 28.47 -0.64 35.20
N GLY A 455 28.67 -1.18 33.98
CA GLY A 455 29.81 -2.06 33.71
C GLY A 455 31.15 -1.39 33.87
N ALA A 456 31.30 -0.15 33.37
CA ALA A 456 32.51 0.65 33.54
C ALA A 456 32.82 0.98 35.01
N LYS A 457 31.80 1.25 35.82
CA LYS A 457 31.97 1.41 37.28
C LYS A 457 32.49 0.15 37.95
N GLU A 458 32.03 -1.01 37.58
CA GLU A 458 32.56 -2.25 38.14
C GLU A 458 34.01 -2.49 37.69
N MET A 459 34.34 -2.20 36.41
CA MET A 459 35.73 -2.28 35.92
C MET A 459 36.68 -1.34 36.65
N SER A 460 36.25 -0.11 36.97
CA SER A 460 37.08 0.87 37.67
C SER A 460 37.45 0.46 39.11
N LYS A 461 36.75 -0.53 39.69
CA LYS A 461 37.03 -1.08 41.00
C LYS A 461 38.12 -2.17 40.99
N VAL A 462 38.47 -2.68 39.83
CA VAL A 462 39.43 -3.74 39.68
C VAL A 462 40.83 -3.13 39.56
N PRO A 463 41.81 -3.50 40.41
CA PRO A 463 43.19 -3.03 40.29
C PRO A 463 43.80 -3.48 38.96
N HIS A 464 44.24 -2.53 38.14
CA HIS A 464 44.97 -2.80 36.90
C HIS A 464 46.43 -2.47 37.06
N HIS A 465 47.31 -3.47 37.04
CA HIS A 465 48.73 -3.30 37.27
C HIS A 465 49.48 -2.54 36.16
N ASP A 466 48.89 -2.48 34.96
CA ASP A 466 49.49 -1.89 33.77
C ASP A 466 48.89 -0.53 33.34
N VAL A 467 48.04 0.05 34.16
CA VAL A 467 47.39 1.35 33.91
C VAL A 467 47.88 2.39 34.87
N SER A 468 48.29 3.58 34.42
CA SER A 468 48.73 4.66 35.27
C SER A 468 47.61 5.16 36.18
N SER A 469 47.95 5.71 37.37
CA SER A 469 47.01 6.30 38.30
C SER A 469 46.19 7.41 37.66
N ASP A 470 46.83 8.21 36.78
CA ASP A 470 46.18 9.34 36.09
C ASP A 470 45.19 8.87 35.03
N ALA A 471 45.48 7.80 34.34
CA ALA A 471 44.57 7.19 33.36
C ALA A 471 43.35 6.58 34.06
N SER A 472 43.56 5.90 35.18
CA SER A 472 42.48 5.34 36.01
C SER A 472 41.59 6.44 36.61
N ALA A 473 42.16 7.56 37.05
CA ALA A 473 41.38 8.70 37.54
C ALA A 473 40.60 9.39 36.42
N SER A 474 41.18 9.56 35.24
CA SER A 474 40.52 10.14 34.09
C SER A 474 39.34 9.29 33.60
N PHE A 475 39.50 7.96 33.59
CA PHE A 475 38.43 7.03 33.23
C PHE A 475 37.27 7.12 34.28
N ALA A 476 37.58 7.12 35.56
CA ALA A 476 36.57 7.25 36.59
C ALA A 476 35.83 8.59 36.55
N SER A 477 36.50 9.70 36.17
CA SER A 477 35.88 10.99 35.96
C SER A 477 34.90 10.94 34.80
N LEU A 478 35.34 10.41 33.64
CA LEU A 478 34.50 10.25 32.43
C LEU A 478 33.24 9.44 32.75
N VAL A 479 33.36 8.31 33.45
CA VAL A 479 32.25 7.45 33.82
C VAL A 479 31.23 8.21 34.68
N ASN A 480 31.71 8.99 35.67
CA ASN A 480 30.83 9.77 36.55
C ASN A 480 30.17 10.94 35.82
N GLU A 481 30.88 11.64 34.94
CA GLU A 481 30.36 12.72 34.12
C GLU A 481 29.30 12.20 33.15
N THR A 482 29.57 11.06 32.50
CA THR A 482 28.60 10.42 31.58
C THR A 482 27.34 10.02 32.36
N GLU A 483 27.45 9.39 33.52
CA GLU A 483 26.27 9.05 34.33
C GLU A 483 25.42 10.27 34.68
N ALA A 484 26.04 11.37 35.09
CA ALA A 484 25.35 12.59 35.45
C ALA A 484 24.64 13.26 34.26
N SER A 485 25.14 13.02 33.05
CA SER A 485 24.58 13.62 31.83
C SER A 485 23.43 12.81 31.19
N ILE A 486 23.28 11.51 31.48
CA ILE A 486 22.35 10.61 30.77
C ILE A 486 20.92 11.18 30.70
N ASP A 487 20.39 11.69 31.79
CA ASP A 487 19.02 12.19 31.82
C ASP A 487 18.85 13.50 31.06
N HIS A 488 19.93 14.23 30.81
CA HIS A 488 19.94 15.51 30.09
C HIS A 488 20.16 15.36 28.57
N LEU A 489 20.54 14.17 28.09
CA LEU A 489 20.69 13.93 26.64
C LEU A 489 19.32 14.02 25.94
N THR A 490 19.26 14.75 24.84
CA THR A 490 18.00 15.08 24.15
C THR A 490 17.91 14.51 22.74
N SER A 491 19.01 13.96 22.21
CA SER A 491 19.04 13.35 20.88
C SER A 491 19.73 12.00 20.87
N ALA A 492 19.39 11.15 19.92
CA ALA A 492 20.04 9.87 19.70
C ALA A 492 21.54 10.05 19.40
N ALA A 493 21.92 11.11 18.68
CA ALA A 493 23.31 11.42 18.37
C ALA A 493 24.14 11.72 19.63
N GLU A 494 23.60 12.48 20.58
CA GLU A 494 24.27 12.75 21.87
C GLU A 494 24.48 11.47 22.69
N VAL A 495 23.47 10.58 22.70
CA VAL A 495 23.58 9.29 23.40
C VAL A 495 24.64 8.40 22.75
N VAL A 496 24.66 8.32 21.43
CA VAL A 496 25.69 7.55 20.69
C VAL A 496 27.08 8.12 20.93
N SER A 497 27.27 9.45 20.86
CA SER A 497 28.54 10.11 21.15
C SER A 497 29.03 9.80 22.56
N SER A 498 28.11 9.78 23.55
CA SER A 498 28.46 9.41 24.93
C SER A 498 28.84 7.93 25.08
N ILE A 499 28.23 7.03 24.28
CA ILE A 499 28.63 5.61 24.23
C ILE A 499 30.03 5.48 23.62
N ASP A 500 30.28 6.14 22.49
CA ASP A 500 31.56 6.05 21.77
C ASP A 500 32.71 6.64 22.58
N ALA A 501 32.45 7.68 23.40
CA ALA A 501 33.45 8.27 24.29
C ALA A 501 33.88 7.32 25.43
N MET A 502 33.09 6.28 25.72
CA MET A 502 33.40 5.28 26.75
C MET A 502 34.15 4.06 26.23
N TYR A 503 34.30 3.93 24.92
CA TYR A 503 35.14 2.91 24.26
C TYR A 503 36.56 3.42 24.02
#